data_cdf33061779414ac8224bc53ca462639
#
_entry.id   cdf33061779414ac8224bc53ca462639
#
_cell.length_a   1.000
_cell.length_b   1.000
_cell.length_c   1.000
_cell.angle_alpha   90.00
_cell.angle_beta   90.00
_cell.angle_gamma   90.00
#
_symmetry.space_group_name_H-M   'P 1'
#
loop_
_entity.id
_entity.type
_entity.pdbx_description
1 polymer ?
#
loop_
_entity_poly.entity_id
_entity_poly.type
_entity_poly.pdbx_seq_one_letter_code
_entity_poly.pdbx_strand_id
1 'polypeptide(L)'
;MKNGFVDHYLVLRVDPDCRQEQIRVSFRKRLLEIHPDKTEHPKDPEEMRALLLAFEILSDTERRDNYDNMWKIVAGKNSDLSSIPHVTESGRPAARVRSVLFLLLEQRNEEALERLSELEPGSRILLRNHLATSEFVDACFLLGEIDEDRKNWSGALEWYEELIRVEQPRNVKRPCFTEAMERARKLLLKRTTGRLDPRIGLEYLRRAEILGLDRAGHAEVAKKRASCYLEMEMKVEAAKHFKEYLKLQPRAKGVDRLKSALQGYLEDE
;
A
#
# COMPACT_ATOMS: atom_id res chain seq x y z
N MET A 1 -10.93 -29.75 2.84
CA MET A 1 -11.24 -28.34 3.16
C MET A 1 -11.16 -27.60 1.85
N LYS A 2 -12.29 -27.09 1.38
CA LYS A 2 -12.49 -26.77 -0.04
C LYS A 2 -12.48 -25.27 -0.19
N ASN A 3 -11.65 -24.77 -1.10
CA ASN A 3 -11.61 -23.42 -1.66
C ASN A 3 -12.01 -22.30 -0.69
N GLY A 4 -11.04 -21.46 -0.31
CA GLY A 4 -11.15 -20.37 0.67
C GLY A 4 -12.10 -19.21 0.29
N PHE A 5 -13.08 -19.44 -0.59
CA PHE A 5 -14.10 -18.44 -0.89
C PHE A 5 -15.14 -18.42 0.23
N VAL A 6 -15.21 -17.30 0.93
CA VAL A 6 -16.22 -17.05 1.97
C VAL A 6 -17.47 -16.50 1.30
N ASP A 7 -18.58 -17.26 1.40
CA ASP A 7 -19.88 -16.80 0.93
C ASP A 7 -20.48 -15.78 1.92
N HIS A 8 -20.34 -14.49 1.60
CA HIS A 8 -20.83 -13.41 2.45
C HIS A 8 -22.35 -13.37 2.58
N TYR A 9 -23.09 -13.86 1.58
CA TYR A 9 -24.53 -14.00 1.67
C TYR A 9 -24.93 -15.09 2.68
N LEU A 10 -24.20 -16.20 2.68
CA LEU A 10 -24.37 -17.27 3.66
C LEU A 10 -24.01 -16.81 5.08
N VAL A 11 -22.91 -16.05 5.24
CA VAL A 11 -22.49 -15.47 6.52
C VAL A 11 -23.57 -14.55 7.09
N LEU A 12 -24.18 -13.70 6.28
CA LEU A 12 -25.30 -12.84 6.68
C LEU A 12 -26.65 -13.56 6.73
N ARG A 13 -26.76 -14.79 6.22
CA ARG A 13 -28.02 -15.55 6.08
C ARG A 13 -29.07 -14.77 5.29
N VAL A 14 -28.69 -14.24 4.15
CA VAL A 14 -29.57 -13.54 3.21
C VAL A 14 -29.45 -14.15 1.82
N ASP A 15 -30.49 -13.94 1.01
CA ASP A 15 -30.49 -14.33 -0.39
C ASP A 15 -29.60 -13.38 -1.21
N PRO A 16 -28.86 -13.86 -2.22
CA PRO A 16 -28.07 -12.99 -3.11
C PRO A 16 -28.89 -11.91 -3.80
N ASP A 17 -30.17 -12.16 -4.07
CA ASP A 17 -31.08 -11.19 -4.69
C ASP A 17 -31.74 -10.24 -3.66
N CYS A 18 -31.33 -10.28 -2.39
CA CYS A 18 -31.90 -9.47 -1.33
C CYS A 18 -31.65 -7.96 -1.54
N ARG A 19 -32.58 -7.15 -1.05
CA ARG A 19 -32.45 -5.68 -1.04
C ARG A 19 -31.42 -5.23 0.01
N GLN A 20 -30.82 -4.07 -0.21
CA GLN A 20 -29.82 -3.47 0.69
C GLN A 20 -30.32 -3.35 2.14
N GLU A 21 -31.61 -3.11 2.32
CA GLU A 21 -32.24 -3.01 3.63
C GLU A 21 -32.25 -4.36 4.37
N GLN A 22 -32.43 -5.46 3.65
CA GLN A 22 -32.43 -6.82 4.22
C GLN A 22 -31.02 -7.21 4.71
N ILE A 23 -29.96 -6.78 4.02
CA ILE A 23 -28.57 -6.93 4.46
C ILE A 23 -28.36 -6.26 5.82
N ARG A 24 -28.81 -5.00 5.96
CA ARG A 24 -28.68 -4.23 7.21
C ARG A 24 -29.47 -4.86 8.37
N VAL A 25 -30.67 -5.34 8.09
CA VAL A 25 -31.53 -6.00 9.09
C VAL A 25 -30.89 -7.30 9.55
N SER A 26 -30.45 -8.13 8.61
CA SER A 26 -29.84 -9.42 8.93
C SER A 26 -28.51 -9.26 9.67
N PHE A 27 -27.69 -8.31 9.28
CA PHE A 27 -26.46 -7.99 10.00
C PHE A 27 -26.73 -7.65 11.47
N ARG A 28 -27.69 -6.74 11.74
CA ARG A 28 -28.05 -6.38 13.13
C ARG A 28 -28.52 -7.61 13.92
N LYS A 29 -29.35 -8.46 13.32
CA LYS A 29 -29.83 -9.68 13.95
C LYS A 29 -28.68 -10.63 14.27
N ARG A 30 -27.80 -10.89 13.31
CA ARG A 30 -26.62 -11.75 13.48
C ARG A 30 -25.63 -11.19 14.51
N LEU A 31 -25.41 -9.88 14.49
CA LEU A 31 -24.55 -9.21 15.46
C LEU A 31 -25.07 -9.42 16.91
N LEU A 32 -26.39 -9.34 17.12
CA LEU A 32 -26.98 -9.60 18.42
C LEU A 32 -26.88 -11.08 18.85
N GLU A 33 -26.86 -12.01 17.89
CA GLU A 33 -26.71 -13.45 18.16
C GLU A 33 -25.28 -13.84 18.59
N ILE A 34 -24.26 -13.10 18.12
CA ILE A 34 -22.83 -13.42 18.39
C ILE A 34 -22.17 -12.43 19.32
N HIS A 35 -22.89 -11.42 19.83
CA HIS A 35 -22.31 -10.41 20.73
C HIS A 35 -21.87 -11.04 22.06
N PRO A 36 -20.61 -10.81 22.51
CA PRO A 36 -20.06 -11.46 23.71
C PRO A 36 -20.85 -11.16 24.98
N ASP A 37 -21.54 -10.02 25.04
CA ASP A 37 -22.32 -9.56 26.20
C ASP A 37 -23.67 -10.30 26.36
N LYS A 38 -24.11 -11.05 25.35
CA LYS A 38 -25.42 -11.72 25.34
C LYS A 38 -25.33 -13.23 25.25
N THR A 39 -24.16 -13.81 25.12
CA THR A 39 -23.97 -15.26 25.02
C THR A 39 -23.10 -15.77 26.15
N GLU A 40 -23.59 -16.78 26.89
CA GLU A 40 -22.87 -17.43 28.01
C GLU A 40 -21.58 -18.15 27.58
N HIS A 41 -21.33 -18.28 26.28
CA HIS A 41 -20.09 -18.84 25.72
C HIS A 41 -19.45 -17.85 24.74
N PRO A 42 -18.12 -17.57 24.87
CA PRO A 42 -17.41 -16.75 23.91
C PRO A 42 -17.43 -17.45 22.55
N LYS A 43 -18.20 -16.91 21.61
CA LYS A 43 -18.18 -17.38 20.22
C LYS A 43 -16.87 -16.97 19.55
N ASP A 44 -16.48 -17.76 18.58
CA ASP A 44 -15.24 -17.66 17.83
C ASP A 44 -15.02 -16.21 17.32
N PRO A 45 -13.90 -15.57 17.64
CA PRO A 45 -13.53 -14.26 17.08
C PRO A 45 -13.55 -14.23 15.55
N GLU A 46 -13.33 -15.37 14.90
CA GLU A 46 -13.38 -15.53 13.45
C GLU A 46 -14.82 -15.34 12.91
N GLU A 47 -15.86 -15.80 13.63
CA GLU A 47 -17.26 -15.60 13.21
C GLU A 47 -17.65 -14.12 13.23
N MET A 48 -17.18 -13.36 14.23
CA MET A 48 -17.39 -11.92 14.31
C MET A 48 -16.69 -11.18 13.17
N ARG A 49 -15.44 -11.55 12.88
CA ARG A 49 -14.67 -10.95 11.77
C ARG A 49 -15.34 -11.24 10.43
N ALA A 50 -15.74 -12.47 10.19
CA ALA A 50 -16.44 -12.86 8.98
C ALA A 50 -17.75 -12.08 8.80
N LEU A 51 -18.52 -11.88 9.88
CA LEU A 51 -19.77 -11.11 9.86
C LEU A 51 -19.54 -9.64 9.52
N LEU A 52 -18.52 -9.01 10.15
CA LEU A 52 -18.17 -7.60 9.87
C LEU A 52 -17.70 -7.43 8.43
N LEU A 53 -16.84 -8.31 7.94
CA LEU A 53 -16.36 -8.29 6.56
C LEU A 53 -17.51 -8.48 5.55
N ALA A 54 -18.39 -9.44 5.79
CA ALA A 54 -19.55 -9.68 4.94
C ALA A 54 -20.46 -8.45 4.87
N PHE A 55 -20.69 -7.79 5.99
CA PHE A 55 -21.47 -6.55 6.02
C PHE A 55 -20.76 -5.41 5.30
N GLU A 56 -19.47 -5.22 5.50
CA GLU A 56 -18.67 -4.19 4.83
C GLU A 56 -18.74 -4.32 3.30
N ILE A 57 -18.64 -5.55 2.79
CA ILE A 57 -18.69 -5.80 1.34
C ILE A 57 -20.10 -5.65 0.78
N LEU A 58 -21.10 -6.23 1.43
CA LEU A 58 -22.46 -6.27 0.89
C LEU A 58 -23.29 -5.01 1.18
N SER A 59 -22.88 -4.16 2.14
CA SER A 59 -23.58 -2.92 2.48
C SER A 59 -23.23 -1.75 1.54
N ASP A 60 -22.14 -1.84 0.83
CA ASP A 60 -21.73 -0.87 -0.18
C ASP A 60 -22.14 -1.37 -1.57
N THR A 61 -22.83 -0.55 -2.34
CA THR A 61 -23.39 -0.97 -3.64
C THR A 61 -22.30 -1.36 -4.64
N GLU A 62 -21.21 -0.59 -4.71
CA GLU A 62 -20.13 -0.84 -5.64
C GLU A 62 -19.35 -2.11 -5.27
N ARG A 63 -19.07 -2.30 -3.96
CA ARG A 63 -18.40 -3.50 -3.45
C ARG A 63 -19.26 -4.74 -3.62
N ARG A 64 -20.57 -4.62 -3.40
CA ARG A 64 -21.54 -5.70 -3.61
C ARG A 64 -21.59 -6.12 -5.08
N ASP A 65 -21.66 -5.16 -6.02
CA ASP A 65 -21.66 -5.46 -7.46
C ASP A 65 -20.38 -6.20 -7.88
N ASN A 66 -19.24 -5.81 -7.34
CA ASN A 66 -17.98 -6.50 -7.57
C ASN A 66 -17.96 -7.91 -6.97
N TYR A 67 -18.46 -8.06 -5.73
CA TYR A 67 -18.60 -9.36 -5.07
C TYR A 67 -19.58 -10.27 -5.82
N ASP A 68 -20.72 -9.76 -6.27
CA ASP A 68 -21.75 -10.50 -7.02
C ASP A 68 -21.22 -11.07 -8.32
N ASN A 69 -20.35 -10.32 -9.01
CA ASN A 69 -19.68 -10.82 -10.22
C ASN A 69 -18.77 -12.02 -9.91
N MET A 70 -18.05 -11.99 -8.79
CA MET A 70 -17.24 -13.14 -8.35
C MET A 70 -18.11 -14.29 -7.82
N TRP A 71 -19.11 -13.97 -7.01
CA TRP A 71 -20.03 -14.96 -6.44
C TRP A 71 -20.75 -15.76 -7.54
N LYS A 72 -21.25 -15.09 -8.58
CA LYS A 72 -21.88 -15.75 -9.75
C LYS A 72 -20.93 -16.73 -10.45
N ILE A 73 -19.65 -16.40 -10.53
CA ILE A 73 -18.63 -17.28 -11.12
C ILE A 73 -18.42 -18.53 -10.23
N VAL A 74 -18.39 -18.36 -8.91
CA VAL A 74 -18.16 -19.45 -7.96
C VAL A 74 -19.44 -20.28 -7.76
N ALA A 75 -20.59 -19.65 -7.59
CA ALA A 75 -21.88 -20.32 -7.37
C ALA A 75 -22.41 -21.01 -8.64
N GLY A 76 -22.21 -20.42 -9.82
CA GLY A 76 -22.58 -21.04 -11.09
C GLY A 76 -21.78 -22.30 -11.45
N LYS A 77 -20.67 -22.56 -10.77
CA LYS A 77 -19.80 -23.72 -10.98
C LYS A 77 -20.08 -24.93 -10.05
N ASN A 78 -21.01 -24.82 -9.13
CA ASN A 78 -21.36 -25.96 -8.27
C ASN A 78 -22.19 -27.06 -8.96
N SER A 79 -22.49 -26.93 -10.24
CA SER A 79 -23.15 -27.98 -11.04
C SER A 79 -22.21 -28.90 -11.83
N ASP A 80 -20.91 -28.56 -11.99
CA ASP A 80 -19.96 -29.48 -12.64
C ASP A 80 -18.51 -29.19 -12.21
N LEU A 81 -18.03 -29.94 -11.25
CA LEU A 81 -16.66 -29.88 -10.73
C LEU A 81 -15.62 -30.60 -11.61
N SER A 82 -15.95 -30.97 -12.85
CA SER A 82 -15.04 -31.66 -13.76
C SER A 82 -14.53 -30.80 -14.92
N SER A 83 -14.95 -29.56 -15.01
CA SER A 83 -14.41 -28.62 -15.99
C SER A 83 -14.22 -27.24 -15.37
N ILE A 84 -13.10 -27.07 -14.66
CA ILE A 84 -12.50 -25.75 -14.58
C ILE A 84 -12.09 -25.46 -16.03
N PRO A 85 -12.76 -24.54 -16.74
CA PRO A 85 -12.12 -24.01 -17.93
C PRO A 85 -10.83 -23.37 -17.37
N HIS A 86 -9.69 -23.91 -17.70
CA HIS A 86 -8.51 -23.08 -17.85
C HIS A 86 -9.02 -21.85 -18.57
N VAL A 87 -8.99 -20.74 -17.85
CA VAL A 87 -9.56 -19.47 -18.23
C VAL A 87 -9.05 -19.09 -19.61
N THR A 88 -9.74 -19.52 -20.62
CA THR A 88 -9.66 -18.95 -21.97
C THR A 88 -10.56 -17.71 -22.08
N GLU A 89 -10.74 -16.98 -20.97
CA GLU A 89 -11.10 -15.57 -20.96
C GLU A 89 -9.83 -14.71 -20.89
N SER A 90 -8.81 -15.17 -21.59
CA SER A 90 -7.54 -14.47 -21.84
C SER A 90 -7.69 -13.12 -22.56
N GLY A 91 -8.90 -12.61 -22.73
CA GLY A 91 -9.18 -11.45 -23.55
C GLY A 91 -9.56 -10.17 -22.81
N ARG A 92 -10.00 -10.22 -21.55
CA ARG A 92 -10.48 -9.00 -20.87
C ARG A 92 -9.50 -8.54 -19.80
N PRO A 93 -8.80 -7.41 -20.01
CA PRO A 93 -7.86 -6.85 -19.03
C PRO A 93 -8.43 -6.73 -17.62
N ALA A 94 -9.71 -6.38 -17.50
CA ALA A 94 -10.42 -6.27 -16.25
C ALA A 94 -10.46 -7.58 -15.42
N ALA A 95 -10.68 -8.73 -16.05
CA ALA A 95 -10.71 -10.02 -15.34
C ALA A 95 -9.32 -10.40 -14.83
N ARG A 96 -8.28 -10.13 -15.63
CA ARG A 96 -6.88 -10.38 -15.25
C ARG A 96 -6.46 -9.51 -14.08
N VAL A 97 -6.81 -8.22 -14.10
CA VAL A 97 -6.54 -7.27 -13.03
C VAL A 97 -7.24 -7.67 -11.72
N ARG A 98 -8.51 -8.08 -11.79
CA ARG A 98 -9.24 -8.57 -10.61
C ARG A 98 -8.63 -9.85 -10.04
N SER A 99 -8.11 -10.73 -10.88
CA SER A 99 -7.39 -11.93 -10.42
C SER A 99 -6.14 -11.55 -9.61
N VAL A 100 -5.38 -10.52 -10.02
CA VAL A 100 -4.24 -10.02 -9.25
C VAL A 100 -4.69 -9.52 -7.88
N LEU A 101 -5.72 -8.65 -7.84
CA LEU A 101 -6.23 -8.14 -6.56
C LEU A 101 -6.69 -9.27 -5.63
N PHE A 102 -7.44 -10.24 -6.16
CA PHE A 102 -7.91 -11.38 -5.38
C PHE A 102 -6.73 -12.16 -4.76
N LEU A 103 -5.70 -12.46 -5.55
CA LEU A 103 -4.52 -13.18 -5.07
C LEU A 103 -3.74 -12.39 -4.01
N LEU A 104 -3.66 -11.06 -4.14
CA LEU A 104 -3.06 -10.19 -3.13
C LEU A 104 -3.83 -10.25 -1.80
N LEU A 105 -5.15 -10.18 -1.85
CA LEU A 105 -6.00 -10.24 -0.65
C LEU A 105 -5.97 -11.62 0.02
N GLU A 106 -5.79 -12.69 -0.76
CA GLU A 106 -5.59 -14.07 -0.26
C GLU A 106 -4.15 -14.32 0.22
N GLN A 107 -3.26 -13.32 0.20
CA GLN A 107 -1.84 -13.42 0.55
C GLN A 107 -1.06 -14.45 -0.30
N ARG A 108 -1.55 -14.76 -1.49
CA ARG A 108 -0.90 -15.62 -2.48
C ARG A 108 0.07 -14.81 -3.34
N ASN A 109 1.08 -14.26 -2.69
CA ASN A 109 1.94 -13.21 -3.23
C ASN A 109 2.70 -13.65 -4.50
N GLU A 110 3.21 -14.88 -4.53
CA GLU A 110 3.96 -15.38 -5.69
C GLU A 110 3.06 -15.46 -6.94
N GLU A 111 1.86 -16.01 -6.79
CA GLU A 111 0.89 -16.11 -7.88
C GLU A 111 0.35 -14.73 -8.31
N ALA A 112 0.18 -13.82 -7.35
CA ALA A 112 -0.21 -12.43 -7.66
C ALA A 112 0.84 -11.75 -8.53
N LEU A 113 2.12 -11.91 -8.22
CA LEU A 113 3.22 -11.33 -9.00
C LEU A 113 3.39 -11.99 -10.37
N GLU A 114 3.19 -13.31 -10.46
CA GLU A 114 3.17 -14.00 -11.75
C GLU A 114 2.07 -13.43 -12.65
N ARG A 115 0.85 -13.30 -12.13
CA ARG A 115 -0.26 -12.67 -12.86
C ARG A 115 -0.02 -11.21 -13.18
N LEU A 116 0.62 -10.47 -12.27
CA LEU A 116 0.98 -9.06 -12.52
C LEU A 116 1.99 -8.95 -13.66
N SER A 117 2.97 -9.86 -13.73
CA SER A 117 3.97 -9.89 -14.80
C SER A 117 3.36 -10.15 -16.19
N GLU A 118 2.25 -10.90 -16.25
CA GLU A 118 1.50 -11.11 -17.50
C GLU A 118 0.82 -9.82 -18.02
N LEU A 119 0.68 -8.80 -17.16
CA LEU A 119 0.11 -7.49 -17.52
C LEU A 119 1.18 -6.48 -17.97
N GLU A 120 2.44 -6.83 -17.91
CA GLU A 120 3.54 -5.96 -18.37
C GLU A 120 3.62 -5.92 -19.92
N PRO A 121 4.05 -4.77 -20.52
CA PRO A 121 4.24 -3.48 -19.86
C PRO A 121 2.92 -2.74 -19.66
N GLY A 122 2.74 -2.13 -18.48
CA GLY A 122 1.57 -1.27 -18.22
C GLY A 122 0.65 -1.77 -17.10
N SER A 123 1.11 -2.73 -16.31
CA SER A 123 0.36 -3.31 -15.20
C SER A 123 -0.27 -2.25 -14.26
N ARG A 124 0.47 -1.19 -13.90
CA ARG A 124 -0.05 -0.09 -13.06
C ARG A 124 -1.21 0.66 -13.70
N ILE A 125 -1.10 0.93 -15.00
CA ILE A 125 -2.16 1.62 -15.74
C ILE A 125 -3.39 0.72 -15.84
N LEU A 126 -3.21 -0.58 -16.07
CA LEU A 126 -4.30 -1.54 -16.12
C LEU A 126 -4.98 -1.69 -14.75
N LEU A 127 -4.20 -1.82 -13.66
CA LEU A 127 -4.74 -1.85 -12.30
C LEU A 127 -5.56 -0.59 -12.03
N ARG A 128 -5.02 0.59 -12.34
CA ARG A 128 -5.68 1.87 -12.10
C ARG A 128 -6.98 2.04 -12.91
N ASN A 129 -7.03 1.54 -14.14
CA ASN A 129 -8.18 1.69 -15.03
C ASN A 129 -9.30 0.69 -14.74
N HIS A 130 -8.99 -0.45 -14.13
CA HIS A 130 -9.94 -1.55 -13.97
C HIS A 130 -10.29 -1.88 -12.50
N LEU A 131 -9.61 -1.27 -11.53
CA LEU A 131 -9.96 -1.35 -10.12
C LEU A 131 -10.71 -0.09 -9.66
N ALA A 132 -11.61 -0.25 -8.71
CA ALA A 132 -12.10 0.91 -7.97
C ALA A 132 -10.93 1.61 -7.27
N THR A 133 -11.03 2.92 -7.05
CA THR A 133 -9.93 3.70 -6.45
C THR A 133 -9.46 3.11 -5.11
N SER A 134 -10.38 2.63 -4.29
CA SER A 134 -10.08 1.98 -3.02
C SER A 134 -9.29 0.69 -3.21
N GLU A 135 -9.71 -0.16 -4.12
CA GLU A 135 -9.06 -1.43 -4.46
C GLU A 135 -7.67 -1.20 -5.05
N PHE A 136 -7.53 -0.17 -5.88
CA PHE A 136 -6.23 0.20 -6.45
C PHE A 136 -5.24 0.65 -5.36
N VAL A 137 -5.71 1.44 -4.40
CA VAL A 137 -4.90 1.89 -3.26
C VAL A 137 -4.46 0.71 -2.40
N ASP A 138 -5.37 -0.23 -2.11
CA ASP A 138 -5.04 -1.45 -1.36
C ASP A 138 -4.04 -2.33 -2.14
N ALA A 139 -4.24 -2.51 -3.44
CA ALA A 139 -3.29 -3.25 -4.29
C ALA A 139 -1.90 -2.59 -4.31
N CYS A 140 -1.82 -1.26 -4.44
CA CYS A 140 -0.54 -0.55 -4.39
C CYS A 140 0.17 -0.74 -3.04
N PHE A 141 -0.57 -0.72 -1.93
CA PHE A 141 0.02 -0.93 -0.61
C PHE A 141 0.60 -2.33 -0.47
N LEU A 142 -0.18 -3.36 -0.80
CA LEU A 142 0.23 -4.76 -0.73
C LEU A 142 1.42 -5.07 -1.66
N LEU A 143 1.39 -4.57 -2.89
CA LEU A 143 2.51 -4.72 -3.83
C LEU A 143 3.77 -4.03 -3.35
N GLY A 144 3.63 -2.86 -2.71
CA GLY A 144 4.73 -2.16 -2.06
C GLY A 144 5.36 -2.98 -0.95
N GLU A 145 4.56 -3.62 -0.09
CA GLU A 145 5.06 -4.50 0.98
C GLU A 145 5.79 -5.72 0.40
N ILE A 146 5.22 -6.38 -0.60
CA ILE A 146 5.84 -7.53 -1.25
C ILE A 146 7.19 -7.16 -1.86
N ASP A 147 7.28 -6.00 -2.52
CA ASP A 147 8.53 -5.51 -3.09
C ASP A 147 9.56 -5.15 -2.01
N GLU A 148 9.14 -4.60 -0.85
CA GLU A 148 10.04 -4.39 0.30
C GLU A 148 10.62 -5.71 0.82
N ASP A 149 9.79 -6.73 1.00
CA ASP A 149 10.21 -8.06 1.48
C ASP A 149 11.20 -8.71 0.51
N ARG A 150 11.02 -8.51 -0.78
CA ARG A 150 11.93 -8.94 -1.84
C ARG A 150 13.15 -8.06 -2.03
N LYS A 151 13.29 -6.99 -1.23
CA LYS A 151 14.35 -5.99 -1.35
C LYS A 151 14.37 -5.26 -2.70
N ASN A 152 13.24 -5.26 -3.40
CA ASN A 152 13.01 -4.45 -4.59
C ASN A 152 12.59 -3.02 -4.20
N TRP A 153 13.53 -2.28 -3.63
CA TRP A 153 13.26 -0.95 -3.06
C TRP A 153 12.73 0.07 -4.09
N SER A 154 13.09 -0.09 -5.36
CA SER A 154 12.56 0.77 -6.43
C SER A 154 11.09 0.50 -6.68
N GLY A 155 10.73 -0.76 -6.85
CA GLY A 155 9.35 -1.18 -7.06
C GLY A 155 8.46 -0.78 -5.89
N ALA A 156 8.90 -1.07 -4.65
CA ALA A 156 8.19 -0.68 -3.45
C ALA A 156 7.91 0.83 -3.40
N LEU A 157 8.93 1.65 -3.65
CA LEU A 157 8.78 3.11 -3.66
C LEU A 157 7.79 3.57 -4.73
N GLU A 158 7.83 3.00 -5.92
CA GLU A 158 6.94 3.36 -7.02
C GLU A 158 5.47 3.01 -6.70
N TRP A 159 5.21 1.89 -6.02
CA TRP A 159 3.87 1.52 -5.57
C TRP A 159 3.35 2.47 -4.49
N TYR A 160 4.16 2.78 -3.47
CA TYR A 160 3.76 3.73 -2.43
C TYR A 160 3.53 5.14 -2.97
N GLU A 161 4.34 5.60 -3.91
CA GLU A 161 4.14 6.91 -4.54
C GLU A 161 2.86 6.96 -5.38
N GLU A 162 2.52 5.86 -6.05
CA GLU A 162 1.27 5.76 -6.79
C GLU A 162 0.06 5.82 -5.85
N LEU A 163 0.10 5.10 -4.73
CA LEU A 163 -0.89 5.18 -3.66
C LEU A 163 -1.03 6.62 -3.14
N ILE A 164 0.10 7.25 -2.78
CA ILE A 164 0.12 8.61 -2.25
C ILE A 164 -0.49 9.59 -3.24
N ARG A 165 -0.13 9.50 -4.51
CA ARG A 165 -0.67 10.36 -5.58
C ARG A 165 -2.19 10.28 -5.68
N VAL A 166 -2.76 9.10 -5.52
CA VAL A 166 -4.21 8.87 -5.61
C VAL A 166 -4.94 9.32 -4.34
N GLU A 167 -4.36 9.04 -3.16
CA GLU A 167 -5.02 9.33 -1.88
C GLU A 167 -4.82 10.79 -1.43
N GLN A 168 -3.72 11.45 -1.79
CA GLN A 168 -3.38 12.79 -1.29
C GLN A 168 -4.47 13.84 -1.55
N PRO A 169 -5.15 13.90 -2.70
CA PRO A 169 -6.20 14.88 -2.95
C PRO A 169 -7.52 14.57 -2.23
N ARG A 170 -7.71 13.40 -1.63
CA ARG A 170 -8.96 13.00 -0.99
C ARG A 170 -9.12 13.66 0.39
N ASN A 171 -10.34 14.05 0.74
CA ASN A 171 -10.63 14.62 2.06
C ASN A 171 -10.48 13.60 3.19
N VAL A 172 -10.93 12.37 2.97
CA VAL A 172 -10.80 11.27 3.91
C VAL A 172 -9.78 10.28 3.37
N LYS A 173 -8.69 10.09 4.12
CA LYS A 173 -7.60 9.18 3.76
C LYS A 173 -7.88 7.76 4.24
N ARG A 174 -7.45 6.77 3.48
CA ARG A 174 -7.44 5.38 3.94
C ARG A 174 -6.37 5.17 5.03
N PRO A 175 -6.56 4.19 5.93
CA PRO A 175 -5.61 3.92 7.02
C PRO A 175 -4.17 3.66 6.53
N CYS A 176 -4.01 2.96 5.40
CA CYS A 176 -2.70 2.65 4.81
C CYS A 176 -1.95 3.88 4.26
N PHE A 177 -2.62 5.03 4.08
CA PHE A 177 -1.98 6.24 3.53
C PHE A 177 -0.82 6.75 4.38
N THR A 178 -1.03 6.87 5.69
CA THR A 178 0.01 7.35 6.62
C THR A 178 1.20 6.41 6.64
N GLU A 179 0.95 5.12 6.67
CA GLU A 179 2.00 4.10 6.65
C GLU A 179 2.77 4.11 5.32
N ALA A 180 2.09 4.20 4.20
CA ALA A 180 2.73 4.31 2.88
C ALA A 180 3.62 5.56 2.79
N MET A 181 3.17 6.69 3.34
CA MET A 181 3.96 7.91 3.44
C MET A 181 5.25 7.72 4.24
N GLU A 182 5.16 7.06 5.39
CA GLU A 182 6.32 6.79 6.25
C GLU A 182 7.30 5.82 5.59
N ARG A 183 6.79 4.74 4.98
CA ARG A 183 7.61 3.76 4.26
C ARG A 183 8.31 4.41 3.06
N ALA A 184 7.59 5.19 2.25
CA ALA A 184 8.18 5.93 1.12
C ALA A 184 9.29 6.88 1.58
N ARG A 185 9.10 7.64 2.65
CA ARG A 185 10.14 8.51 3.23
C ARG A 185 11.37 7.73 3.67
N LYS A 186 11.18 6.63 4.40
CA LYS A 186 12.29 5.76 4.83
C LYS A 186 13.08 5.21 3.64
N LEU A 187 12.39 4.76 2.60
CA LEU A 187 13.02 4.26 1.38
C LEU A 187 13.82 5.35 0.66
N LEU A 188 13.24 6.54 0.49
CA LEU A 188 13.91 7.67 -0.14
C LEU A 188 15.19 8.07 0.63
N LEU A 189 15.08 8.20 1.96
CA LEU A 189 16.24 8.55 2.80
C LEU A 189 17.31 7.44 2.80
N LYS A 190 16.91 6.17 2.88
CA LYS A 190 17.85 5.04 2.87
C LYS A 190 18.63 4.94 1.56
N ARG A 191 18.00 5.20 0.44
CA ARG A 191 18.61 5.10 -0.90
C ARG A 191 19.62 6.21 -1.22
N THR A 192 19.64 7.28 -0.47
CA THR A 192 20.66 8.33 -0.61
C THR A 192 22.01 7.95 0.01
N THR A 193 22.11 6.78 0.67
CA THR A 193 23.37 6.28 1.23
C THR A 193 23.93 5.18 0.33
N GLY A 194 25.17 5.29 -0.08
CA GLY A 194 25.86 4.25 -0.86
C GLY A 194 26.48 4.78 -2.16
N ARG A 195 26.66 3.89 -3.13
CA ARG A 195 27.30 4.18 -4.44
C ARG A 195 26.34 4.84 -5.46
N LEU A 196 25.39 5.64 -5.02
CA LEU A 196 24.46 6.33 -5.90
C LEU A 196 25.11 7.61 -6.41
N ASP A 197 24.80 7.98 -7.68
CA ASP A 197 25.14 9.32 -8.20
C ASP A 197 24.57 10.38 -7.24
N PRO A 198 25.38 11.32 -6.73
CA PRO A 198 24.92 12.35 -5.82
C PRO A 198 23.74 13.17 -6.33
N ARG A 199 23.64 13.37 -7.66
CA ARG A 199 22.50 14.08 -8.30
C ARG A 199 21.19 13.34 -8.10
N ILE A 200 21.22 12.01 -8.26
CA ILE A 200 20.05 11.15 -8.00
C ILE A 200 19.72 11.17 -6.50
N GLY A 201 20.76 11.17 -5.64
CA GLY A 201 20.59 11.33 -4.20
C GLY A 201 19.85 12.61 -3.82
N LEU A 202 20.22 13.74 -4.42
CA LEU A 202 19.56 15.03 -4.22
C LEU A 202 18.08 15.00 -4.64
N GLU A 203 17.75 14.32 -5.74
CA GLU A 203 16.35 14.17 -6.18
C GLU A 203 15.54 13.32 -5.19
N TYR A 204 16.09 12.24 -4.65
CA TYR A 204 15.42 11.46 -3.59
C TYR A 204 15.19 12.28 -2.33
N LEU A 205 16.15 13.10 -1.93
CA LEU A 205 15.98 14.00 -0.77
C LEU A 205 14.87 15.03 -1.00
N ARG A 206 14.80 15.59 -2.21
CA ARG A 206 13.71 16.50 -2.61
C ARG A 206 12.34 15.82 -2.54
N ARG A 207 12.24 14.59 -3.06
CA ARG A 207 10.99 13.81 -2.99
C ARG A 207 10.59 13.50 -1.54
N ALA A 208 11.55 13.17 -0.67
CA ALA A 208 11.28 12.94 0.75
C ALA A 208 10.70 14.19 1.44
N GLU A 209 11.20 15.37 1.13
CA GLU A 209 10.69 16.64 1.67
C GLU A 209 9.25 16.93 1.21
N ILE A 210 8.92 16.67 -0.06
CA ILE A 210 7.56 16.83 -0.59
C ILE A 210 6.55 15.96 0.19
N LEU A 211 6.98 14.79 0.65
CA LEU A 211 6.16 13.92 1.48
C LEU A 211 5.98 14.43 2.93
N GLY A 212 6.62 15.55 3.27
CA GLY A 212 6.59 16.15 4.60
C GLY A 212 7.50 15.40 5.58
N LEU A 213 8.31 16.14 6.32
CA LEU A 213 9.27 15.62 7.29
C LEU A 213 9.06 16.30 8.65
N ASP A 214 9.37 15.59 9.70
CA ASP A 214 9.56 16.17 11.02
C ASP A 214 10.93 16.85 11.14
N ARG A 215 11.20 17.49 12.27
CA ARG A 215 12.47 18.16 12.51
C ARG A 215 13.69 17.25 12.35
N ALA A 216 13.57 15.99 12.78
CA ALA A 216 14.66 15.02 12.68
C ALA A 216 14.90 14.62 11.21
N GLY A 217 13.83 14.41 10.44
CA GLY A 217 13.90 14.14 9.00
C GLY A 217 14.52 15.31 8.22
N HIS A 218 14.14 16.54 8.53
CA HIS A 218 14.78 17.72 7.92
C HIS A 218 16.28 17.79 8.23
N ALA A 219 16.68 17.49 9.46
CA ALA A 219 18.09 17.43 9.82
C ALA A 219 18.83 16.33 9.03
N GLU A 220 18.23 15.15 8.90
CA GLU A 220 18.82 14.05 8.11
C GLU A 220 18.96 14.44 6.63
N VAL A 221 17.96 15.08 6.04
CA VAL A 221 18.01 15.58 4.66
C VAL A 221 19.14 16.61 4.51
N ALA A 222 19.23 17.58 5.40
CA ALA A 222 20.27 18.60 5.36
C ALA A 222 21.68 17.97 5.43
N LYS A 223 21.90 17.02 6.33
CA LYS A 223 23.16 16.27 6.44
C LYS A 223 23.50 15.52 5.14
N LYS A 224 22.54 14.81 4.57
CA LYS A 224 22.72 14.02 3.35
C LYS A 224 22.97 14.94 2.13
N ARG A 225 22.27 16.06 2.03
CA ARG A 225 22.55 17.08 1.01
C ARG A 225 23.97 17.59 1.09
N ALA A 226 24.43 17.95 2.29
CA ALA A 226 25.81 18.36 2.49
C ALA A 226 26.80 17.30 1.99
N SER A 227 26.53 16.02 2.24
CA SER A 227 27.37 14.93 1.72
C SER A 227 27.33 14.83 0.20
N CYS A 228 26.14 14.90 -0.42
CA CYS A 228 26.01 14.84 -1.88
C CYS A 228 26.73 16.01 -2.56
N TYR A 229 26.57 17.23 -2.06
CA TYR A 229 27.26 18.40 -2.61
C TYR A 229 28.79 18.33 -2.40
N LEU A 230 29.24 17.77 -1.27
CA LEU A 230 30.67 17.56 -1.04
C LEU A 230 31.25 16.53 -2.03
N GLU A 231 30.55 15.46 -2.33
CA GLU A 231 30.94 14.46 -3.33
C GLU A 231 30.98 15.05 -4.75
N MET A 232 30.20 16.09 -5.01
CA MET A 232 30.19 16.87 -6.27
C MET A 232 31.25 18.01 -6.26
N GLU A 233 32.09 18.10 -5.24
CA GLU A 233 33.09 19.19 -5.02
C GLU A 233 32.45 20.58 -4.87
N MET A 234 31.15 20.70 -4.67
CA MET A 234 30.41 21.94 -4.46
C MET A 234 30.44 22.33 -2.98
N LYS A 235 31.61 22.78 -2.51
CA LYS A 235 31.89 23.01 -1.07
C LYS A 235 31.05 24.14 -0.45
N VAL A 236 30.67 25.14 -1.21
CA VAL A 236 29.84 26.26 -0.72
C VAL A 236 28.43 25.76 -0.41
N GLU A 237 27.80 25.03 -1.33
CA GLU A 237 26.47 24.43 -1.16
C GLU A 237 26.50 23.38 -0.05
N ALA A 238 27.55 22.56 0.01
CA ALA A 238 27.73 21.59 1.08
C ALA A 238 27.80 22.28 2.46
N ALA A 239 28.55 23.38 2.58
CA ALA A 239 28.65 24.13 3.84
C ALA A 239 27.31 24.76 4.24
N LYS A 240 26.55 25.30 3.28
CA LYS A 240 25.19 25.84 3.52
C LYS A 240 24.28 24.80 4.16
N HIS A 241 24.19 23.62 3.56
CA HIS A 241 23.33 22.55 4.08
C HIS A 241 23.88 21.94 5.38
N PHE A 242 25.19 21.94 5.57
CA PHE A 242 25.76 21.50 6.83
C PHE A 242 25.53 22.51 7.97
N LYS A 243 25.55 23.81 7.71
CA LYS A 243 25.15 24.86 8.67
C LYS A 243 23.66 24.68 9.07
N GLU A 244 22.78 24.38 8.09
CA GLU A 244 21.37 24.07 8.32
C GLU A 244 21.20 22.85 9.24
N TYR A 245 21.93 21.76 8.96
CA TYR A 245 21.94 20.58 9.82
C TYR A 245 22.35 20.89 11.25
N LEU A 246 23.42 21.67 11.46
CA LEU A 246 23.90 22.03 12.78
C LEU A 246 22.89 22.93 13.56
N LYS A 247 22.13 23.77 12.85
CA LYS A 247 21.01 24.55 13.44
C LYS A 247 19.89 23.63 13.96
N LEU A 248 19.58 22.58 13.20
CA LEU A 248 18.53 21.61 13.56
C LEU A 248 18.98 20.63 14.64
N GLN A 249 20.28 20.24 14.64
CA GLN A 249 20.90 19.32 15.60
C GLN A 249 22.22 19.86 16.18
N PRO A 250 22.19 20.78 17.14
CA PRO A 250 23.41 21.41 17.69
C PRO A 250 24.38 20.44 18.37
N ARG A 251 23.86 19.30 18.87
CA ARG A 251 24.66 18.26 19.56
C ARG A 251 24.94 17.06 18.67
N ALA A 252 25.07 17.28 17.36
CA ALA A 252 25.32 16.23 16.38
C ALA A 252 26.63 15.48 16.65
N LYS A 253 26.56 14.14 16.61
CA LYS A 253 27.72 13.25 16.69
C LYS A 253 27.99 12.62 15.32
N GLY A 254 29.26 12.20 15.10
CA GLY A 254 29.63 11.49 13.86
C GLY A 254 29.62 12.38 12.60
N VAL A 255 29.97 13.66 12.76
CA VAL A 255 30.02 14.65 11.67
C VAL A 255 31.43 15.14 11.38
N ASP A 256 32.43 14.56 12.04
CA ASP A 256 33.83 15.02 11.99
C ASP A 256 34.39 15.09 10.57
N ARG A 257 34.03 14.10 9.72
CA ARG A 257 34.43 14.08 8.32
C ARG A 257 33.89 15.28 7.54
N LEU A 258 32.60 15.61 7.69
CA LEU A 258 31.97 16.75 7.04
C LEU A 258 32.56 18.06 7.58
N LYS A 259 32.71 18.14 8.90
CA LYS A 259 33.28 19.31 9.56
C LYS A 259 34.71 19.61 9.09
N SER A 260 35.57 18.59 9.06
CA SER A 260 36.95 18.75 8.57
C SER A 260 37.01 19.15 7.08
N ALA A 261 36.18 18.50 6.25
CA ALA A 261 36.17 18.81 4.82
C ALA A 261 35.64 20.20 4.47
N LEU A 262 34.84 20.80 5.36
CA LEU A 262 34.17 22.10 5.15
C LEU A 262 34.71 23.20 6.06
N GLN A 263 35.77 22.95 6.85
CA GLN A 263 36.27 23.88 7.89
C GLN A 263 36.45 25.30 7.39
N GLY A 264 37.10 25.51 6.23
CA GLY A 264 37.30 26.83 5.65
C GLY A 264 36.07 27.53 5.06
N TYR A 265 34.92 26.84 5.02
CA TYR A 265 33.64 27.36 4.50
C TYR A 265 32.60 27.54 5.61
N LEU A 266 32.92 27.19 6.86
CA LEU A 266 32.03 27.31 8.01
C LEU A 266 32.26 28.59 8.81
N GLU A 267 33.44 29.24 8.65
CA GLU A 267 33.86 30.38 9.46
C GLU A 267 33.45 31.75 8.87
N ASP A 268 32.89 31.77 7.63
CA ASP A 268 32.38 33.00 7.02
C ASP A 268 30.95 33.29 7.43
N GLU A 269 30.78 33.89 8.63
CA GLU A 269 29.70 34.85 9.00
C GLU A 269 29.99 35.44 10.36
#